data_45309acd8b2e95ebe95d0e937c0e314e
#
_entry.id   45309acd8b2e95ebe95d0e937c0e314e
#
_cell.length_a   1.000
_cell.length_b   1.000
_cell.length_c   1.000
_cell.angle_alpha   90.00
_cell.angle_beta   90.00
_cell.angle_gamma   90.00
#
_symmetry.space_group_name_H-M   'P 1'
#
loop_
_entity.id
_entity.type
_entity.pdbx_description
1 polymer ?
#
loop_
_entity_poly.entity_id
_entity_poly.type
_entity_poly.pdbx_seq_one_letter_code
_entity_poly.pdbx_strand_id
1 'polypeptide(L)'
;MGGKQQMTVLVDTNVLVYDAIENSPHHERASVLIDESEDSIINSISIVELGFVLPRYGIDNENVRKKIEELLHSEYFTVSWLSGKIMEKVYAFMVENKLSFRDFNDWIIAYDAHSRKVPLITFDKILYNKCRKLGIQVIEI
;
A
#
# COMPACT_ATOMS: atom_id res chain seq x y z
N MET A 1 12.66 29.04 -1.77
CA MET A 1 11.53 28.37 -1.26
C MET A 1 11.76 26.88 -1.02
N GLY A 2 11.94 26.47 0.15
CA GLY A 2 12.17 25.06 0.44
C GLY A 2 10.89 24.23 0.33
N GLY A 3 10.30 24.22 -0.84
CA GLY A 3 9.12 23.40 -1.05
C GLY A 3 9.39 21.94 -0.76
N LYS A 4 8.42 21.25 -0.22
CA LYS A 4 8.52 19.82 -0.05
C LYS A 4 8.66 19.16 -1.40
N GLN A 5 9.59 18.21 -1.49
CA GLN A 5 9.70 17.39 -2.67
C GLN A 5 8.51 16.43 -2.67
N GLN A 6 7.56 16.68 -3.56
CA GLN A 6 6.44 15.78 -3.73
C GLN A 6 6.89 14.61 -4.60
N MET A 7 6.53 13.41 -4.20
CA MET A 7 6.83 12.22 -4.96
C MET A 7 5.61 11.32 -5.08
N THR A 8 5.59 10.53 -6.14
CA THR A 8 4.63 9.45 -6.29
C THR A 8 5.08 8.28 -5.44
N VAL A 9 4.16 7.71 -4.69
CA VAL A 9 4.42 6.59 -3.80
C VAL A 9 3.38 5.50 -4.00
N LEU A 10 3.72 4.27 -3.66
CA LEU A 10 2.74 3.19 -3.55
C LEU A 10 2.57 2.87 -2.08
N VAL A 11 1.33 2.90 -1.59
CA VAL A 11 1.06 2.73 -0.17
C VAL A 11 0.62 1.31 0.14
N ASP A 12 1.27 0.71 1.17
CA ASP A 12 0.86 -0.58 1.69
C ASP A 12 -0.50 -0.45 2.40
N THR A 13 -1.21 -1.56 2.52
CA THR A 13 -2.54 -1.61 3.12
C THR A 13 -2.57 -1.02 4.53
N ASN A 14 -1.54 -1.28 5.35
CA ASN A 14 -1.50 -0.78 6.72
C ASN A 14 -1.52 0.75 6.80
N VAL A 15 -0.95 1.44 5.83
CA VAL A 15 -0.99 2.90 5.77
C VAL A 15 -2.43 3.38 5.57
N LEU A 16 -3.16 2.71 4.69
CA LEU A 16 -4.56 3.03 4.43
C LEU A 16 -5.44 2.74 5.64
N VAL A 17 -5.15 1.65 6.35
CA VAL A 17 -5.86 1.28 7.58
C VAL A 17 -5.72 2.38 8.62
N TYR A 18 -4.48 2.81 8.89
CA TYR A 18 -4.23 3.83 9.90
C TYR A 18 -4.77 5.20 9.49
N ASP A 19 -4.75 5.51 8.20
CA ASP A 19 -5.39 6.73 7.69
C ASP A 19 -6.90 6.73 7.95
N ALA A 20 -7.53 5.57 7.92
CA ALA A 20 -8.97 5.43 8.15
C ALA A 20 -9.37 5.42 9.64
N ILE A 21 -8.44 5.16 10.54
CA ILE A 21 -8.71 4.99 11.97
C ILE A 21 -8.17 6.19 12.75
N GLU A 22 -9.03 7.18 12.99
CA GLU A 22 -8.62 8.46 13.57
C GLU A 22 -7.98 8.33 14.97
N ASN A 23 -8.39 7.35 15.76
CA ASN A 23 -7.85 7.17 17.10
C ASN A 23 -6.63 6.23 17.15
N SER A 24 -6.10 5.84 16.01
CA SER A 24 -4.87 5.06 15.95
C SER A 24 -3.66 5.95 16.27
N PRO A 25 -2.67 5.44 17.02
CA PRO A 25 -1.43 6.19 17.25
C PRO A 25 -0.64 6.47 15.97
N HIS A 26 -0.94 5.75 14.88
CA HIS A 26 -0.27 5.94 13.59
C HIS A 26 -1.07 6.78 12.60
N HIS A 27 -2.27 7.23 12.99
CA HIS A 27 -3.17 7.94 12.09
C HIS A 27 -2.53 9.21 11.50
N GLU A 28 -1.98 10.06 12.35
CA GLU A 28 -1.41 11.34 11.89
C GLU A 28 -0.28 11.14 10.89
N ARG A 29 0.63 10.21 11.17
CA ARG A 29 1.74 9.94 10.25
C ARG A 29 1.27 9.40 8.91
N ALA A 30 0.30 8.49 8.93
CA ALA A 30 -0.28 7.93 7.71
C ALA A 30 -0.95 9.02 6.88
N SER A 31 -1.77 9.84 7.50
CA SER A 31 -2.49 10.92 6.82
C SER A 31 -1.56 11.97 6.23
N VAL A 32 -0.53 12.37 6.98
CA VAL A 32 0.45 13.34 6.52
C VAL A 32 1.21 12.81 5.29
N LEU A 33 1.60 11.55 5.31
CA LEU A 33 2.32 10.95 4.17
C LEU A 33 1.47 10.93 2.91
N ILE A 34 0.21 10.55 3.04
CA ILE A 34 -0.72 10.55 1.91
C ILE A 34 -0.92 11.98 1.40
N ASP A 35 -1.17 12.91 2.29
CA ASP A 35 -1.43 14.32 1.91
C ASP A 35 -0.22 14.99 1.29
N GLU A 36 0.98 14.62 1.70
CA GLU A 36 2.21 15.21 1.18
C GLU A 36 2.70 14.56 -0.12
N SER A 37 2.14 13.43 -0.50
CA SER A 37 2.51 12.76 -1.74
C SER A 37 1.87 13.45 -2.92
N GLU A 38 2.59 13.52 -4.04
CA GLU A 38 2.04 14.03 -5.29
C GLU A 38 0.93 13.12 -5.80
N ASP A 39 1.17 11.81 -5.74
CA ASP A 39 0.20 10.79 -6.11
C ASP A 39 0.40 9.58 -5.21
N SER A 40 -0.68 9.06 -4.68
CA SER A 40 -0.68 7.84 -3.87
C SER A 40 -1.29 6.72 -4.68
N ILE A 41 -0.44 5.78 -5.09
CA ILE A 41 -0.87 4.59 -5.84
C ILE A 41 -1.27 3.52 -4.84
N ILE A 42 -2.38 2.84 -5.12
CA ILE A 42 -2.91 1.76 -4.31
C ILE A 42 -3.10 0.53 -5.20
N ASN A 43 -2.51 -0.59 -4.83
CA ASN A 43 -2.79 -1.83 -5.53
C ASN A 43 -4.21 -2.28 -5.21
N SER A 44 -4.93 -2.81 -6.19
CA SER A 44 -6.31 -3.24 -6.02
C SER A 44 -6.48 -4.31 -4.93
N ILE A 45 -5.44 -5.10 -4.65
CA ILE A 45 -5.48 -6.09 -3.57
C ILE A 45 -5.64 -5.41 -2.19
N SER A 46 -5.08 -4.22 -2.02
CA SER A 46 -5.22 -3.46 -0.77
C SER A 46 -6.67 -3.04 -0.52
N ILE A 47 -7.41 -2.76 -1.58
CA ILE A 47 -8.83 -2.41 -1.46
C ILE A 47 -9.62 -3.60 -0.92
N VAL A 48 -9.32 -4.80 -1.42
CA VAL A 48 -9.94 -6.04 -0.92
C VAL A 48 -9.57 -6.26 0.55
N GLU A 49 -8.29 -6.10 0.88
CA GLU A 49 -7.82 -6.26 2.26
C GLU A 49 -8.51 -5.31 3.23
N LEU A 50 -8.76 -4.07 2.84
CA LEU A 50 -9.48 -3.11 3.67
C LEU A 50 -10.86 -3.61 4.05
N GLY A 51 -11.55 -4.27 3.11
CA GLY A 51 -12.87 -4.85 3.38
C GLY A 51 -12.86 -5.89 4.48
N PHE A 52 -11.72 -6.58 4.67
CA PHE A 52 -11.56 -7.56 5.75
C PHE A 52 -11.01 -6.93 7.03
N VAL A 53 -10.11 -5.96 6.91
CA VAL A 53 -9.37 -5.42 8.05
C VAL A 53 -10.17 -4.37 8.82
N LEU A 54 -10.80 -3.43 8.14
CA LEU A 54 -11.50 -2.33 8.81
C LEU A 54 -12.62 -2.80 9.75
N PRO A 55 -13.44 -3.81 9.39
CA PRO A 55 -14.43 -4.32 10.33
C PRO A 55 -13.84 -4.88 11.63
N ARG A 56 -12.62 -5.40 11.59
CA ARG A 56 -11.92 -5.90 12.79
C ARG A 56 -11.58 -4.79 13.77
N TYR A 57 -11.50 -3.55 13.30
CA TYR A 57 -11.30 -2.37 14.13
C TYR A 57 -12.62 -1.72 14.56
N GLY A 58 -13.76 -2.38 14.31
CA GLY A 58 -15.06 -1.89 14.72
C GLY A 58 -15.69 -0.90 13.76
N ILE A 59 -15.14 -0.75 12.57
CA ILE A 59 -15.71 0.15 11.57
C ILE A 59 -16.90 -0.54 10.91
N ASP A 60 -18.05 0.13 10.90
CA ASP A 60 -19.26 -0.44 10.34
C ASP A 60 -19.22 -0.51 8.81
N ASN A 61 -20.09 -1.34 8.25
CA ASN A 61 -20.09 -1.59 6.82
C ASN A 61 -20.29 -0.33 5.97
N GLU A 62 -21.11 0.60 6.44
CA GLU A 62 -21.36 1.84 5.70
C GLU A 62 -20.09 2.71 5.61
N ASN A 63 -19.32 2.78 6.69
CA ASN A 63 -18.07 3.53 6.69
C ASN A 63 -16.97 2.81 5.91
N VAL A 64 -16.96 1.48 5.93
CA VAL A 64 -16.06 0.70 5.07
C VAL A 64 -16.38 0.99 3.60
N ARG A 65 -17.67 0.98 3.24
CA ARG A 65 -18.10 1.30 1.88
C ARG A 65 -17.64 2.68 1.44
N LYS A 66 -17.81 3.67 2.30
CA LYS A 66 -17.38 5.04 2.00
C LYS A 66 -15.89 5.13 1.75
N LYS A 67 -15.09 4.43 2.55
CA LYS A 67 -13.64 4.43 2.37
C LYS A 67 -13.25 3.79 1.05
N ILE A 68 -13.83 2.65 0.72
CA ILE A 68 -13.56 1.97 -0.56
C ILE A 68 -13.96 2.85 -1.74
N GLU A 69 -15.12 3.50 -1.65
CA GLU A 69 -15.58 4.41 -2.70
C GLU A 69 -14.61 5.57 -2.90
N GLU A 70 -14.11 6.14 -1.79
CA GLU A 70 -13.10 7.19 -1.86
C GLU A 70 -11.85 6.72 -2.61
N LEU A 71 -11.36 5.52 -2.30
CA LEU A 71 -10.16 4.99 -2.95
C LEU A 71 -10.39 4.73 -4.44
N LEU A 72 -11.56 4.27 -4.81
CA LEU A 72 -11.88 3.95 -6.20
C LEU A 72 -12.15 5.18 -7.08
N HIS A 73 -12.66 6.25 -6.50
CA HIS A 73 -13.20 7.39 -7.28
C HIS A 73 -12.60 8.74 -6.94
N SER A 74 -11.76 8.85 -5.91
CA SER A 74 -11.12 10.11 -5.55
C SER A 74 -9.95 10.44 -6.48
N GLU A 75 -9.75 11.72 -6.74
CA GLU A 75 -8.59 12.20 -7.50
C GLU A 75 -7.27 12.03 -6.75
N TYR A 76 -7.34 11.84 -5.43
CA TYR A 76 -6.14 11.74 -4.60
C TYR A 76 -5.43 10.41 -4.70
N PHE A 77 -6.09 9.39 -5.24
CA PHE A 77 -5.55 8.04 -5.32
C PHE A 77 -5.59 7.51 -6.74
N THR A 78 -4.55 6.79 -7.11
CA THR A 78 -4.51 6.06 -8.37
C THR A 78 -4.52 4.57 -8.07
N VAL A 79 -5.49 3.84 -8.59
CA VAL A 79 -5.58 2.40 -8.38
C VAL A 79 -4.73 1.67 -9.42
N SER A 80 -3.84 0.81 -8.94
CA SER A 80 -3.08 -0.12 -9.76
C SER A 80 -3.82 -1.45 -9.77
N TRP A 81 -4.41 -1.81 -10.90
CA TRP A 81 -5.23 -3.00 -11.01
C TRP A 81 -4.39 -4.25 -11.21
N LEU A 82 -4.55 -5.22 -10.33
CA LEU A 82 -3.89 -6.51 -10.48
C LEU A 82 -4.48 -7.23 -11.69
N SER A 83 -3.60 -7.53 -12.64
CA SER A 83 -3.98 -8.25 -13.86
C SER A 83 -3.35 -9.63 -13.88
N GLY A 84 -3.82 -10.50 -14.79
CA GLY A 84 -3.21 -11.81 -14.98
C GLY A 84 -1.75 -11.71 -15.34
N LYS A 85 -1.39 -10.76 -16.17
CA LYS A 85 0.01 -10.55 -16.59
C LYS A 85 0.90 -10.16 -15.42
N ILE A 86 0.42 -9.25 -14.56
CA ILE A 86 1.17 -8.83 -13.37
C ILE A 86 1.26 -9.98 -12.38
N MET A 87 0.18 -10.75 -12.22
CA MET A 87 0.18 -11.90 -11.32
C MET A 87 1.25 -12.91 -11.72
N GLU A 88 1.40 -13.20 -13.01
CA GLU A 88 2.43 -14.10 -13.48
C GLU A 88 3.84 -13.59 -13.20
N LYS A 89 4.05 -12.28 -13.35
CA LYS A 89 5.33 -11.65 -13.04
C LYS A 89 5.67 -11.71 -11.57
N VAL A 90 4.68 -11.46 -10.70
CA VAL A 90 4.86 -11.57 -9.24
C VAL A 90 5.20 -13.01 -8.87
N TYR A 91 4.47 -13.96 -9.42
CA TYR A 91 4.74 -15.38 -9.19
C TYR A 91 6.19 -15.73 -9.57
N ALA A 92 6.62 -15.36 -10.78
CA ALA A 92 7.98 -15.63 -11.25
C ALA A 92 9.03 -14.97 -10.34
N PHE A 93 8.80 -13.74 -9.93
CA PHE A 93 9.67 -13.02 -9.00
C PHE A 93 9.80 -13.75 -7.66
N MET A 94 8.68 -14.24 -7.14
CA MET A 94 8.68 -14.97 -5.88
C MET A 94 9.42 -16.30 -5.96
N VAL A 95 9.23 -17.03 -7.04
CA VAL A 95 9.93 -18.30 -7.28
C VAL A 95 11.44 -18.06 -7.41
N GLU A 96 11.82 -17.07 -8.21
CA GLU A 96 13.24 -16.73 -8.43
C GLU A 96 13.95 -16.35 -7.13
N ASN A 97 13.26 -15.61 -6.25
CA ASN A 97 13.83 -15.15 -5.00
C ASN A 97 13.51 -16.05 -3.80
N LYS A 98 12.90 -17.20 -4.03
CA LYS A 98 12.57 -18.20 -3.01
C LYS A 98 11.75 -17.61 -1.86
N LEU A 99 10.75 -16.82 -2.21
CA LEU A 99 9.90 -16.14 -1.23
C LEU A 99 8.72 -17.03 -0.82
N SER A 100 8.25 -16.85 0.41
CA SER A 100 7.11 -17.60 0.93
C SER A 100 5.79 -17.08 0.36
N PHE A 101 4.94 -17.99 -0.13
CA PHE A 101 3.61 -17.63 -0.60
C PHE A 101 2.65 -17.24 0.53
N ARG A 102 3.05 -17.40 1.80
CA ARG A 102 2.30 -16.84 2.92
C ARG A 102 2.21 -15.31 2.81
N ASP A 103 3.24 -14.70 2.25
CA ASP A 103 3.35 -13.25 2.10
C ASP A 103 2.95 -12.80 0.69
N PHE A 104 2.12 -13.58 0.00
CA PHE A 104 1.76 -13.32 -1.39
C PHE A 104 1.22 -11.90 -1.58
N ASN A 105 0.30 -11.48 -0.71
CA ASN A 105 -0.26 -10.12 -0.81
C ASN A 105 0.81 -9.05 -0.68
N ASP A 106 1.73 -9.21 0.25
CA ASP A 106 2.83 -8.27 0.46
C ASP A 106 3.70 -8.16 -0.79
N TRP A 107 3.99 -9.31 -1.44
CA TRP A 107 4.83 -9.32 -2.63
C TRP A 107 4.14 -8.80 -3.87
N ILE A 108 2.82 -8.95 -3.96
CA ILE A 108 2.03 -8.30 -5.02
C ILE A 108 2.21 -6.79 -4.91
N ILE A 109 2.05 -6.25 -3.71
CA ILE A 109 2.16 -4.82 -3.44
C ILE A 109 3.60 -4.32 -3.66
N ALA A 110 4.57 -5.01 -3.08
CA ALA A 110 5.97 -4.61 -3.18
C ALA A 110 6.51 -4.70 -4.61
N TYR A 111 6.14 -5.76 -5.33
CA TYR A 111 6.55 -5.91 -6.73
C TYR A 111 5.93 -4.83 -7.61
N ASP A 112 4.69 -4.45 -7.36
CA ASP A 112 4.02 -3.38 -8.09
C ASP A 112 4.81 -2.07 -7.94
N ALA A 113 5.18 -1.70 -6.72
CA ALA A 113 6.01 -0.52 -6.47
C ALA A 113 7.34 -0.61 -7.21
N HIS A 114 7.99 -1.76 -7.12
CA HIS A 114 9.28 -2.00 -7.77
C HIS A 114 9.19 -1.86 -9.28
N SER A 115 8.18 -2.45 -9.90
CA SER A 115 8.00 -2.40 -11.35
C SER A 115 7.70 -0.99 -11.85
N ARG A 116 7.07 -0.17 -11.02
CA ARG A 116 6.76 1.24 -11.34
C ARG A 116 7.91 2.17 -10.98
N LYS A 117 8.95 1.68 -10.33
CA LYS A 117 10.09 2.47 -9.86
C LYS A 117 9.66 3.60 -8.92
N VAL A 118 8.70 3.31 -8.06
CA VAL A 118 8.26 4.21 -7.00
C VAL A 118 8.50 3.56 -5.64
N PRO A 119 8.70 4.35 -4.58
CA PRO A 119 8.89 3.77 -3.26
C PRO A 119 7.59 3.20 -2.71
N LEU A 120 7.72 2.04 -2.07
CA LEU A 120 6.66 1.47 -1.24
C LEU A 120 6.72 2.14 0.13
N ILE A 121 5.58 2.58 0.65
CA ILE A 121 5.48 3.11 2.00
C ILE A 121 4.77 2.11 2.88
N THR A 122 5.38 1.74 3.99
CA THR A 122 4.85 0.72 4.88
C THR A 122 5.21 0.99 6.34
N PHE A 123 4.33 0.58 7.27
CA PHE A 123 4.62 0.53 8.70
C PHE A 123 5.21 -0.83 9.10
N ASP A 124 5.24 -1.81 8.20
CA ASP A 124 5.70 -3.16 8.49
C ASP A 124 7.22 -3.25 8.39
N LYS A 125 7.88 -3.35 9.55
CA LYS A 125 9.35 -3.44 9.62
C LYS A 125 9.89 -4.71 8.97
N ILE A 126 9.15 -5.80 9.06
CA ILE A 126 9.57 -7.07 8.46
C ILE A 126 9.57 -6.94 6.94
N LEU A 127 8.50 -6.42 6.38
CA LEU A 127 8.41 -6.17 4.93
C LEU A 127 9.47 -5.16 4.49
N TYR A 128 9.67 -4.09 5.25
CA TYR A 128 10.72 -3.10 4.97
C TYR A 128 12.09 -3.77 4.83
N ASN A 129 12.46 -4.61 5.78
CA ASN A 129 13.77 -5.27 5.75
C ASN A 129 13.89 -6.25 4.58
N LYS A 130 12.83 -6.99 4.27
CA LYS A 130 12.82 -7.91 3.13
C LYS A 130 12.97 -7.17 1.81
N CYS A 131 12.25 -6.06 1.65
CA CYS A 131 12.36 -5.22 0.45
C CYS A 131 13.77 -4.67 0.28
N ARG A 132 14.37 -4.19 1.37
CA ARG A 132 15.74 -3.66 1.33
C ARG A 132 16.73 -4.71 0.83
N LYS A 133 16.59 -5.94 1.30
CA LYS A 133 17.48 -7.04 0.86
C LYS A 133 17.37 -7.33 -0.61
N LEU A 134 16.20 -7.13 -1.19
CA LEU A 134 15.96 -7.41 -2.61
C LEU A 134 16.15 -6.18 -3.51
N GLY A 135 16.60 -5.06 -2.95
CA GLY A 135 16.82 -3.85 -3.72
C GLY A 135 15.54 -3.12 -4.12
N ILE A 136 14.44 -3.42 -3.45
CA ILE A 136 13.16 -2.72 -3.66
C ILE A 136 13.18 -1.43 -2.85
N GLN A 137 12.87 -0.33 -3.49
CA GLN A 137 12.81 0.97 -2.83
C GLN A 137 11.63 1.01 -1.87
N VAL A 138 11.89 1.25 -0.60
CA VAL A 138 10.88 1.22 0.45
C VAL A 138 11.20 2.27 1.52
N ILE A 139 10.14 2.89 2.04
CA ILE A 139 10.24 3.87 3.11
C ILE A 139 9.47 3.33 4.30
N GLU A 140 10.13 3.20 5.43
CA GLU A 140 9.50 2.85 6.69
C GLU A 140 8.99 4.11 7.36
N ILE A 141 7.81 4.00 7.92
CA ILE A 141 7.19 5.11 8.63
C ILE A 141 7.28 4.87 10.14
#